data_23730d924c51078e063e50264fce771a
#
_entry.id   23730d924c51078e063e50264fce771a
#
_cell.length_a   1.000
_cell.length_b   1.000
_cell.length_c   1.000
_cell.angle_alpha   90.00
_cell.angle_beta   90.00
_cell.angle_gamma   90.00
#
_symmetry.space_group_name_H-M   'P 1'
#
loop_
_entity.id
_entity.type
_entity.pdbx_description
1 polymer ?
#
loop_
_entity_poly.entity_id
_entity_poly.type
_entity_poly.pdbx_seq_one_letter_code
_entity_poly.pdbx_strand_id
1 'polypeptide(L)'
;MALPAHVKYVVIGAGIHGLSSAWNLAENLRKTGKGSGKDVLVLDKTGIAAGAPGIACGVVRNNYFQPAMRRLMAHSVSVWESDPEAFSYHPVGYMQISPEVMHQDVASIYAQQKEIGYTSSFIEGEKDCMKYMQGILSDWQAKGITSVLHEKKGGYANNTASIYGLAKKAENEGVSIKTGVKVTGFKRDGKGAITEVETDKGNVKCDQVIVGVGPWVRSIWKMLDLPDAISIKGKDGKVHENVPMWVFWSLQEGTLGVDPDYQKTNDGKMPPVIHVDTDAPLYSDVDKSLVTDKLWGIYYKPDFHFGGVQGGAMPFKVKAATDKVKVDPYGPESPDFVVGDDFAHMWVSALAFCQKRFEGQMPKYKKEPSGGIGCFTADSFPVFDRFAENAYFIADSNHGYKMIGVGKLVADDICGMGDELLRPFRFSRFAEGKLHPTSNSPFPWS
;
A
#
# COMPACT_ATOMS: atom_id res chain seq x y z
N MET A 1 -12.82 17.59 23.05
CA MET A 1 -14.25 17.55 22.63
C MET A 1 -14.83 16.21 23.07
N ALA A 2 -16.06 16.19 23.60
CA ALA A 2 -16.70 14.95 24.03
C ALA A 2 -17.06 14.06 22.82
N LEU A 3 -16.95 12.74 23.01
CA LEU A 3 -17.42 11.77 22.03
C LEU A 3 -18.96 11.69 22.08
N PRO A 4 -19.65 11.37 20.96
CA PRO A 4 -21.08 11.15 20.97
C PRO A 4 -21.42 9.88 21.77
N ALA A 5 -22.57 9.88 22.49
CA ALA A 5 -22.99 8.71 23.22
C ALA A 5 -23.35 7.52 22.30
N HIS A 6 -23.86 7.82 21.11
CA HIS A 6 -24.20 6.83 20.07
C HIS A 6 -23.94 7.40 18.67
N VAL A 7 -23.50 6.56 17.77
CA VAL A 7 -23.39 6.81 16.34
C VAL A 7 -23.63 5.49 15.59
N LYS A 8 -24.19 5.55 14.40
CA LYS A 8 -24.53 4.34 13.65
C LYS A 8 -23.29 3.56 13.20
N TYR A 9 -22.28 4.26 12.68
CA TYR A 9 -21.05 3.67 12.18
C TYR A 9 -19.83 4.26 12.87
N VAL A 10 -19.00 3.41 13.46
CA VAL A 10 -17.68 3.78 13.97
C VAL A 10 -16.64 3.23 13.00
N VAL A 11 -15.79 4.09 12.46
CA VAL A 11 -14.63 3.74 11.65
C VAL A 11 -13.38 3.93 12.49
N ILE A 12 -12.56 2.89 12.61
CA ILE A 12 -11.32 2.91 13.38
C ILE A 12 -10.14 3.02 12.44
N GLY A 13 -9.39 4.12 12.54
CA GLY A 13 -8.24 4.49 11.71
C GLY A 13 -8.55 5.65 10.75
N ALA A 14 -7.74 6.71 10.82
CA ALA A 14 -7.77 7.86 9.91
C ALA A 14 -6.66 7.79 8.84
N GLY A 15 -6.36 6.57 8.39
CA GLY A 15 -5.56 6.29 7.21
C GLY A 15 -6.42 6.17 5.94
N ILE A 16 -5.81 5.71 4.86
CA ILE A 16 -6.48 5.64 3.55
C ILE A 16 -7.74 4.79 3.56
N HIS A 17 -7.72 3.61 4.19
CA HIS A 17 -8.86 2.70 4.22
C HIS A 17 -10.02 3.22 5.05
N GLY A 18 -9.72 3.73 6.27
CA GLY A 18 -10.76 4.25 7.15
C GLY A 18 -11.44 5.49 6.56
N LEU A 19 -10.65 6.45 6.10
CA LEU A 19 -11.19 7.69 5.53
C LEU A 19 -11.92 7.46 4.20
N SER A 20 -11.40 6.60 3.32
CA SER A 20 -12.09 6.25 2.08
C SER A 20 -13.42 5.54 2.36
N SER A 21 -13.44 4.61 3.32
CA SER A 21 -14.69 3.95 3.72
C SER A 21 -15.68 4.94 4.31
N ALA A 22 -15.24 5.82 5.20
CA ALA A 22 -16.08 6.82 5.84
C ALA A 22 -16.70 7.80 4.83
N TRP A 23 -15.89 8.32 3.89
CA TRP A 23 -16.36 9.20 2.83
C TRP A 23 -17.42 8.53 1.97
N ASN A 24 -17.10 7.36 1.38
CA ASN A 24 -18.00 6.66 0.47
C ASN A 24 -19.25 6.14 1.18
N LEU A 25 -19.14 5.73 2.45
CA LEU A 25 -20.30 5.33 3.26
C LEU A 25 -21.24 6.51 3.49
N ALA A 26 -20.72 7.67 3.87
CA ALA A 26 -21.51 8.89 4.05
C ALA A 26 -22.24 9.28 2.74
N GLU A 27 -21.53 9.21 1.62
CA GLU A 27 -22.11 9.45 0.30
C GLU A 27 -23.24 8.46 -0.04
N ASN A 28 -23.03 7.16 0.20
CA ASN A 28 -24.03 6.12 -0.03
C ASN A 28 -25.26 6.29 0.86
N LEU A 29 -25.06 6.61 2.15
CA LEU A 29 -26.17 6.88 3.08
C LEU A 29 -27.03 8.05 2.60
N ARG A 30 -26.40 9.14 2.16
CA ARG A 30 -27.07 10.31 1.62
C ARG A 30 -27.84 9.97 0.32
N LYS A 31 -27.18 9.29 -0.63
CA LYS A 31 -27.80 8.91 -1.92
C LYS A 31 -28.99 7.98 -1.77
N THR A 32 -28.94 7.08 -0.78
CA THR A 32 -30.03 6.10 -0.54
C THR A 32 -31.09 6.59 0.45
N GLY A 33 -30.94 7.77 1.05
CA GLY A 33 -31.84 8.29 2.08
C GLY A 33 -31.82 7.50 3.39
N LYS A 34 -30.80 6.65 3.63
CA LYS A 34 -30.69 5.79 4.82
C LYS A 34 -29.91 6.45 5.97
N GLY A 35 -29.41 7.66 5.75
CA GLY A 35 -28.63 8.43 6.72
C GLY A 35 -27.77 9.51 6.08
N SER A 36 -26.74 9.93 6.77
CA SER A 36 -25.82 10.97 6.33
C SER A 36 -24.43 10.77 6.95
N GLY A 37 -23.47 11.63 6.61
CA GLY A 37 -22.16 11.62 7.25
C GLY A 37 -22.19 11.86 8.76
N LYS A 38 -23.25 12.46 9.31
CA LYS A 38 -23.44 12.62 10.77
C LYS A 38 -23.61 11.29 11.50
N ASP A 39 -23.95 10.24 10.78
CA ASP A 39 -24.07 8.86 11.29
C ASP A 39 -22.72 8.13 11.33
N VAL A 40 -21.63 8.77 10.85
CA VAL A 40 -20.31 8.18 10.71
C VAL A 40 -19.29 8.93 11.58
N LEU A 41 -18.61 8.20 12.46
CA LEU A 41 -17.55 8.70 13.33
C LEU A 41 -16.24 7.96 13.00
N VAL A 42 -15.20 8.69 12.64
CA VAL A 42 -13.84 8.16 12.51
C VAL A 42 -13.06 8.42 13.80
N LEU A 43 -12.43 7.38 14.34
CA LEU A 43 -11.55 7.44 15.51
C LEU A 43 -10.13 7.08 15.10
N ASP A 44 -9.15 7.89 15.51
CA ASP A 44 -7.73 7.58 15.35
C ASP A 44 -6.95 7.88 16.63
N LYS A 45 -6.05 6.98 17.02
CA LYS A 45 -5.28 7.12 18.26
C LYS A 45 -4.27 8.26 18.23
N THR A 46 -3.83 8.69 17.04
CA THR A 46 -2.78 9.68 16.85
C THR A 46 -3.29 10.85 16.02
N GLY A 47 -3.44 10.67 14.72
CA GLY A 47 -3.80 11.73 13.78
C GLY A 47 -4.05 11.23 12.37
N ILE A 48 -4.58 12.10 11.54
CA ILE A 48 -4.76 11.83 10.10
C ILE A 48 -3.40 11.52 9.49
N ALA A 49 -3.30 10.43 8.73
CA ALA A 49 -2.09 9.97 8.04
C ALA A 49 -0.89 9.66 8.96
N ALA A 50 -1.06 9.54 10.27
CA ALA A 50 0.04 9.33 11.21
C ALA A 50 0.73 7.95 11.10
N GLY A 51 0.13 6.99 10.39
CA GLY A 51 0.71 5.67 10.12
C GLY A 51 1.43 5.60 8.78
N ALA A 52 1.35 4.44 8.12
CA ALA A 52 2.00 4.17 6.84
C ALA A 52 1.79 5.25 5.76
N PRO A 53 0.60 5.87 5.60
CA PRO A 53 0.44 6.93 4.60
C PRO A 53 1.34 8.15 4.81
N GLY A 54 1.77 8.43 6.04
CA GLY A 54 2.66 9.57 6.34
C GLY A 54 4.10 9.39 5.86
N ILE A 55 4.52 8.16 5.59
CA ILE A 55 5.90 7.84 5.24
C ILE A 55 6.02 7.00 3.95
N ALA A 56 4.92 6.44 3.45
CA ALA A 56 4.91 5.63 2.23
C ALA A 56 5.30 6.45 1.00
N CYS A 57 5.93 5.78 0.03
CA CYS A 57 6.33 6.41 -1.23
C CYS A 57 5.15 6.89 -2.10
N GLY A 58 3.95 6.47 -1.80
CA GLY A 58 2.74 6.93 -2.47
C GLY A 58 2.54 6.40 -3.89
N VAL A 59 3.21 5.34 -4.27
CA VAL A 59 3.10 4.74 -5.61
C VAL A 59 1.73 4.11 -5.85
N VAL A 60 1.13 4.42 -6.99
CA VAL A 60 -0.16 3.89 -7.47
C VAL A 60 0.06 3.19 -8.81
N ARG A 61 -0.23 1.89 -8.87
CA ARG A 61 0.06 1.03 -10.04
C ARG A 61 -0.95 -0.10 -10.19
N ASN A 62 -0.98 -0.70 -11.37
CA ASN A 62 -1.76 -1.92 -11.67
C ASN A 62 -0.87 -3.17 -11.86
N ASN A 63 0.45 -3.02 -11.86
CA ASN A 63 1.42 -4.09 -12.07
C ASN A 63 1.37 -5.11 -10.92
N TYR A 64 0.50 -6.11 -11.08
CA TYR A 64 0.36 -7.27 -10.20
C TYR A 64 0.17 -8.53 -11.02
N PHE A 65 0.87 -9.60 -10.65
CA PHE A 65 0.70 -10.91 -11.28
C PHE A 65 -0.69 -11.51 -11.05
N GLN A 66 -1.33 -11.19 -9.92
CA GLN A 66 -2.62 -11.73 -9.50
C GLN A 66 -3.80 -11.04 -10.21
N PRO A 67 -4.65 -11.77 -10.97
CA PRO A 67 -5.79 -11.19 -11.68
C PRO A 67 -6.76 -10.40 -10.80
N ALA A 68 -7.03 -10.91 -9.58
CA ALA A 68 -7.91 -10.24 -8.62
C ALA A 68 -7.34 -8.90 -8.19
N MET A 69 -6.02 -8.82 -7.89
CA MET A 69 -5.35 -7.58 -7.54
C MET A 69 -5.37 -6.58 -8.69
N ARG A 70 -5.13 -7.02 -9.94
CA ARG A 70 -5.19 -6.12 -11.09
C ARG A 70 -6.55 -5.46 -11.26
N ARG A 71 -7.64 -6.23 -11.14
CA ARG A 71 -9.01 -5.67 -11.23
C ARG A 71 -9.28 -4.68 -10.10
N LEU A 72 -8.90 -5.03 -8.88
CA LEU A 72 -9.02 -4.16 -7.71
C LEU A 72 -8.21 -2.87 -7.89
N MET A 73 -6.99 -2.99 -8.40
CA MET A 73 -6.12 -1.85 -8.63
C MET A 73 -6.58 -0.98 -9.80
N ALA A 74 -7.11 -1.56 -10.87
CA ALA A 74 -7.70 -0.78 -11.96
C ALA A 74 -8.87 0.09 -11.45
N HIS A 75 -9.72 -0.45 -10.56
CA HIS A 75 -10.75 0.32 -9.87
C HIS A 75 -10.12 1.42 -8.99
N SER A 76 -9.13 1.10 -8.17
CA SER A 76 -8.47 2.09 -7.31
C SER A 76 -7.80 3.22 -8.09
N VAL A 77 -7.11 2.90 -9.20
CA VAL A 77 -6.53 3.92 -10.10
C VAL A 77 -7.63 4.86 -10.63
N SER A 78 -8.79 4.33 -11.02
CA SER A 78 -9.90 5.19 -11.48
C SER A 78 -10.41 6.15 -10.39
N VAL A 79 -10.36 5.74 -9.12
CA VAL A 79 -10.72 6.63 -8.00
C VAL A 79 -9.66 7.70 -7.80
N TRP A 80 -8.35 7.37 -7.84
CA TRP A 80 -7.28 8.35 -7.80
C TRP A 80 -7.39 9.38 -8.94
N GLU A 81 -7.67 8.92 -10.16
CA GLU A 81 -7.82 9.76 -11.35
C GLU A 81 -9.11 10.59 -11.36
N SER A 82 -10.10 10.27 -10.52
CA SER A 82 -11.37 11.01 -10.47
C SER A 82 -11.26 12.42 -9.90
N ASP A 83 -10.27 12.68 -9.06
CA ASP A 83 -10.04 13.99 -8.44
C ASP A 83 -8.56 14.16 -8.03
N PRO A 84 -7.66 14.28 -9.03
CA PRO A 84 -6.22 14.34 -8.78
C PRO A 84 -5.80 15.51 -7.89
N GLU A 85 -6.50 16.64 -7.97
CA GLU A 85 -6.22 17.82 -7.16
C GLU A 85 -6.50 17.54 -5.67
N ALA A 86 -7.69 17.05 -5.34
CA ALA A 86 -8.06 16.73 -3.96
C ALA A 86 -7.15 15.67 -3.35
N PHE A 87 -6.69 14.72 -4.15
CA PHE A 87 -5.81 13.64 -3.69
C PHE A 87 -4.32 13.94 -3.84
N SER A 88 -3.93 15.16 -4.25
CA SER A 88 -2.53 15.49 -4.55
C SER A 88 -1.84 14.41 -5.39
N TYR A 89 -2.56 13.92 -6.40
CA TYR A 89 -2.18 12.78 -7.22
C TYR A 89 -1.62 13.21 -8.58
N HIS A 90 -0.53 12.59 -8.98
CA HIS A 90 0.16 12.82 -10.24
C HIS A 90 -0.05 11.61 -11.18
N PRO A 91 -0.94 11.71 -12.18
CA PRO A 91 -1.24 10.63 -13.13
C PRO A 91 -0.16 10.52 -14.21
N VAL A 92 1.06 10.18 -13.81
CA VAL A 92 2.24 10.17 -14.68
C VAL A 92 2.58 8.79 -15.25
N GLY A 93 1.85 7.76 -14.81
CA GLY A 93 2.11 6.37 -15.18
C GLY A 93 3.12 5.68 -14.26
N TYR A 94 3.36 4.41 -14.58
CA TYR A 94 4.28 3.54 -13.84
C TYR A 94 5.03 2.64 -14.82
N MET A 95 6.32 2.40 -14.57
CA MET A 95 7.14 1.50 -15.35
C MET A 95 7.67 0.35 -14.51
N GLN A 96 7.42 -0.88 -14.96
CA GLN A 96 8.14 -2.07 -14.52
C GLN A 96 9.23 -2.37 -15.55
N ILE A 97 10.49 -2.35 -15.12
CA ILE A 97 11.69 -2.50 -15.92
C ILE A 97 12.40 -3.74 -15.39
N SER A 98 12.59 -4.76 -16.24
CA SER A 98 12.88 -6.11 -15.76
C SER A 98 13.90 -6.86 -16.61
N PRO A 99 14.65 -7.81 -16.00
CA PRO A 99 15.54 -8.71 -16.70
C PRO A 99 14.77 -9.87 -17.33
N GLU A 100 15.49 -10.69 -18.12
CA GLU A 100 14.91 -11.82 -18.85
C GLU A 100 14.17 -12.82 -17.95
N VAL A 101 14.68 -13.07 -16.76
CA VAL A 101 14.08 -14.03 -15.82
C VAL A 101 12.66 -13.64 -15.37
N MET A 102 12.25 -12.39 -15.53
CA MET A 102 10.89 -11.91 -15.25
C MET A 102 10.01 -11.75 -16.49
N HIS A 103 10.57 -11.92 -17.69
CA HIS A 103 9.88 -11.62 -18.95
C HIS A 103 8.50 -12.28 -19.05
N GLN A 104 8.40 -13.57 -18.74
CA GLN A 104 7.15 -14.32 -18.86
C GLN A 104 6.05 -13.75 -17.96
N ASP A 105 6.36 -13.41 -16.72
CA ASP A 105 5.39 -12.86 -15.78
C ASP A 105 4.95 -11.45 -16.20
N VAL A 106 5.89 -10.59 -16.63
CA VAL A 106 5.58 -9.24 -17.09
C VAL A 106 4.76 -9.24 -18.38
N ALA A 107 5.07 -10.14 -19.31
CA ALA A 107 4.27 -10.35 -20.53
C ALA A 107 2.84 -10.81 -20.21
N SER A 108 2.68 -11.71 -19.23
CA SER A 108 1.38 -12.15 -18.72
C SER A 108 0.58 -11.00 -18.11
N ILE A 109 1.24 -10.15 -17.31
CA ILE A 109 0.61 -8.94 -16.74
C ILE A 109 0.12 -8.02 -17.86
N TYR A 110 0.94 -7.76 -18.86
CA TYR A 110 0.57 -6.93 -20.02
C TYR A 110 -0.65 -7.48 -20.76
N ALA A 111 -0.65 -8.79 -21.06
CA ALA A 111 -1.78 -9.45 -21.73
C ALA A 111 -3.08 -9.28 -20.95
N GLN A 112 -3.02 -9.50 -19.64
CA GLN A 112 -4.19 -9.37 -18.76
C GLN A 112 -4.61 -7.90 -18.51
N GLN A 113 -3.69 -6.94 -18.56
CA GLN A 113 -4.04 -5.50 -18.57
C GLN A 113 -4.85 -5.15 -19.81
N LYS A 114 -4.48 -5.69 -20.98
CA LYS A 114 -5.26 -5.50 -22.21
C LYS A 114 -6.67 -6.07 -22.09
N GLU A 115 -6.84 -7.26 -21.51
CA GLU A 115 -8.16 -7.90 -21.32
C GLU A 115 -9.11 -7.06 -20.47
N ILE A 116 -8.60 -6.35 -19.46
CA ILE A 116 -9.41 -5.45 -18.62
C ILE A 116 -9.46 -4.00 -19.13
N GLY A 117 -8.90 -3.73 -20.32
CA GLY A 117 -8.88 -2.38 -20.90
C GLY A 117 -7.95 -1.39 -20.18
N TYR A 118 -6.97 -1.87 -19.43
CA TYR A 118 -5.99 -1.02 -18.76
C TYR A 118 -4.85 -0.67 -19.72
N THR A 119 -4.67 0.62 -20.01
CA THR A 119 -3.75 1.09 -21.05
C THR A 119 -2.30 0.96 -20.63
N SER A 120 -1.53 0.16 -21.36
CA SER A 120 -0.09 -0.03 -21.16
C SER A 120 0.62 -0.31 -22.49
N SER A 121 1.96 -0.20 -22.48
CA SER A 121 2.84 -0.59 -23.59
C SER A 121 3.84 -1.60 -23.06
N PHE A 122 4.20 -2.59 -23.87
CA PHE A 122 5.21 -3.58 -23.54
C PHE A 122 6.31 -3.54 -24.57
N ILE A 123 7.55 -3.35 -24.15
CA ILE A 123 8.76 -3.26 -24.97
C ILE A 123 9.65 -4.43 -24.61
N GLU A 124 10.15 -5.14 -25.61
CA GLU A 124 10.92 -6.37 -25.45
C GLU A 124 12.28 -6.25 -26.15
N GLY A 125 13.27 -6.89 -25.58
CA GLY A 125 14.65 -6.91 -26.08
C GLY A 125 15.50 -5.77 -25.54
N GLU A 126 16.74 -6.08 -25.15
CA GLU A 126 17.64 -5.16 -24.45
C GLU A 126 17.87 -3.85 -25.23
N LYS A 127 18.09 -3.96 -26.54
CA LYS A 127 18.33 -2.80 -27.42
C LYS A 127 17.14 -1.86 -27.50
N ASP A 128 15.93 -2.43 -27.63
CA ASP A 128 14.70 -1.65 -27.76
C ASP A 128 14.27 -1.06 -26.41
N CYS A 129 14.46 -1.81 -25.32
CA CYS A 129 14.28 -1.30 -23.95
C CYS A 129 15.21 -0.12 -23.68
N MET A 130 16.51 -0.24 -23.98
CA MET A 130 17.47 0.86 -23.83
C MET A 130 17.05 2.09 -24.63
N LYS A 131 16.73 1.91 -25.91
CA LYS A 131 16.26 3.00 -26.79
C LYS A 131 14.98 3.66 -26.26
N TYR A 132 14.03 2.85 -25.79
CA TYR A 132 12.78 3.34 -25.24
C TYR A 132 13.00 4.19 -23.98
N MET A 133 13.81 3.69 -23.06
CA MET A 133 14.14 4.38 -21.82
C MET A 133 14.92 5.68 -22.08
N GLN A 134 15.91 5.66 -22.97
CA GLN A 134 16.65 6.86 -23.38
C GLN A 134 15.79 7.87 -24.13
N GLY A 135 14.71 7.43 -24.77
CA GLY A 135 13.70 8.33 -25.34
C GLY A 135 12.93 9.12 -24.30
N ILE A 136 12.86 8.65 -23.06
CA ILE A 136 12.17 9.30 -21.93
C ILE A 136 13.16 10.00 -21.00
N LEU A 137 14.27 9.34 -20.70
CA LEU A 137 15.33 9.78 -19.78
C LEU A 137 16.66 9.60 -20.50
N SER A 138 17.20 10.66 -21.12
CA SER A 138 18.36 10.59 -22.01
C SER A 138 19.63 10.04 -21.35
N ASP A 139 19.70 10.12 -20.02
CA ASP A 139 20.80 9.63 -19.20
C ASP A 139 20.57 8.22 -18.64
N TRP A 140 19.58 7.48 -19.16
CA TRP A 140 19.34 6.09 -18.79
C TRP A 140 20.50 5.19 -19.21
N GLN A 141 21.00 4.38 -18.27
CA GLN A 141 22.19 3.56 -18.48
C GLN A 141 22.11 2.13 -17.92
N ALA A 142 20.98 1.73 -17.31
CA ALA A 142 20.81 0.38 -16.75
C ALA A 142 20.98 -0.69 -17.81
N LYS A 143 21.80 -1.71 -17.52
CA LYS A 143 22.10 -2.85 -18.38
C LYS A 143 21.35 -4.10 -17.92
N GLY A 144 21.27 -5.12 -18.81
CA GLY A 144 20.61 -6.39 -18.48
C GLY A 144 19.08 -6.31 -18.43
N ILE A 145 18.49 -5.25 -18.98
CA ILE A 145 17.04 -5.05 -19.02
C ILE A 145 16.52 -5.55 -20.37
N THR A 146 15.60 -6.51 -20.34
CA THR A 146 15.02 -7.13 -21.55
C THR A 146 13.54 -6.88 -21.71
N SER A 147 12.87 -6.31 -20.70
CA SER A 147 11.46 -5.91 -20.80
C SER A 147 11.14 -4.64 -20.05
N VAL A 148 10.25 -3.82 -20.63
CA VAL A 148 9.66 -2.63 -20.00
C VAL A 148 8.15 -2.68 -20.19
N LEU A 149 7.42 -2.81 -19.09
CA LEU A 149 5.98 -2.61 -19.05
C LEU A 149 5.70 -1.18 -18.59
N HIS A 150 5.20 -0.35 -19.49
CA HIS A 150 4.86 1.05 -19.19
C HIS A 150 3.35 1.22 -19.10
N GLU A 151 2.82 1.25 -17.91
CA GLU A 151 1.43 1.63 -17.61
C GLU A 151 1.23 3.12 -17.91
N LYS A 152 0.22 3.47 -18.73
CA LYS A 152 -0.11 4.86 -19.06
C LYS A 152 -1.04 5.51 -18.04
N LYS A 153 -1.56 4.70 -17.13
CA LYS A 153 -2.34 5.07 -15.97
C LYS A 153 -1.53 4.76 -14.70
N GLY A 154 -2.03 5.23 -13.56
CA GLY A 154 -1.26 5.14 -12.33
C GLY A 154 -0.32 6.32 -12.18
N GLY A 155 0.61 6.23 -11.25
CA GLY A 155 1.54 7.29 -10.91
C GLY A 155 1.86 7.32 -9.43
N TYR A 156 1.81 8.50 -8.82
CA TYR A 156 2.04 8.63 -7.38
C TYR A 156 1.22 9.77 -6.78
N ALA A 157 0.96 9.69 -5.48
CA ALA A 157 0.34 10.76 -4.74
C ALA A 157 1.31 11.32 -3.68
N ASN A 158 1.14 12.60 -3.35
CA ASN A 158 1.90 13.21 -2.26
C ASN A 158 1.39 12.65 -0.93
N ASN A 159 2.27 12.04 -0.19
CA ASN A 159 2.07 11.28 1.04
C ASN A 159 0.86 11.74 1.90
N THR A 160 1.13 12.58 2.92
CA THR A 160 0.09 13.05 3.84
C THR A 160 -0.95 13.94 3.17
N ALA A 161 -0.56 14.73 2.15
CA ALA A 161 -1.46 15.66 1.48
C ALA A 161 -2.68 14.93 0.88
N SER A 162 -2.47 13.76 0.26
CA SER A 162 -3.55 12.95 -0.30
C SER A 162 -4.55 12.47 0.77
N ILE A 163 -4.05 12.11 1.94
CA ILE A 163 -4.90 11.62 3.04
C ILE A 163 -5.65 12.77 3.70
N TYR A 164 -5.03 13.95 3.81
CA TYR A 164 -5.75 15.16 4.25
C TYR A 164 -6.84 15.56 3.25
N GLY A 165 -6.58 15.45 1.94
CA GLY A 165 -7.60 15.67 0.91
C GLY A 165 -8.77 14.69 1.05
N LEU A 166 -8.48 13.42 1.30
CA LEU A 166 -9.49 12.40 1.55
C LEU A 166 -10.30 12.66 2.84
N ALA A 167 -9.62 13.09 3.92
CA ALA A 167 -10.29 13.51 5.15
C ALA A 167 -11.26 14.68 4.89
N LYS A 168 -10.82 15.66 4.09
CA LYS A 168 -11.66 16.80 3.72
C LYS A 168 -12.90 16.38 2.94
N LYS A 169 -12.78 15.38 2.03
CA LYS A 169 -13.95 14.82 1.35
C LYS A 169 -14.93 14.18 2.34
N ALA A 170 -14.43 13.41 3.30
CA ALA A 170 -15.27 12.81 4.34
C ALA A 170 -15.97 13.88 5.21
N GLU A 171 -15.24 14.90 5.65
CA GLU A 171 -15.80 16.03 6.42
C GLU A 171 -16.85 16.81 5.63
N ASN A 172 -16.65 17.04 4.34
CA ASN A 172 -17.61 17.72 3.47
C ASN A 172 -18.94 16.93 3.34
N GLU A 173 -18.90 15.59 3.46
CA GLU A 173 -20.11 14.77 3.57
C GLU A 173 -20.72 14.75 4.99
N GLY A 174 -20.10 15.42 5.96
CA GLY A 174 -20.59 15.54 7.33
C GLY A 174 -20.00 14.51 8.32
N VAL A 175 -19.00 13.73 7.92
CA VAL A 175 -18.31 12.76 8.80
C VAL A 175 -17.57 13.48 9.93
N SER A 176 -17.69 12.97 11.14
CA SER A 176 -16.92 13.45 12.30
C SER A 176 -15.61 12.67 12.42
N ILE A 177 -14.46 13.35 12.40
CA ILE A 177 -13.14 12.75 12.60
C ILE A 177 -12.61 13.19 13.97
N LYS A 178 -12.25 12.22 14.83
CA LYS A 178 -11.69 12.45 16.18
C LYS A 178 -10.33 11.77 16.27
N THR A 179 -9.29 12.59 16.36
CA THR A 179 -7.89 12.16 16.55
C THR A 179 -7.50 12.22 18.03
N GLY A 180 -6.41 11.52 18.41
CA GLY A 180 -5.99 11.39 19.80
C GLY A 180 -6.97 10.54 20.65
N VAL A 181 -7.72 9.64 20.02
CA VAL A 181 -8.69 8.74 20.65
C VAL A 181 -8.30 7.29 20.36
N LYS A 182 -7.77 6.62 21.37
CA LYS A 182 -7.33 5.22 21.26
C LYS A 182 -8.47 4.27 21.60
N VAL A 183 -8.82 3.39 20.67
CA VAL A 183 -9.70 2.25 20.95
C VAL A 183 -8.97 1.27 21.87
N THR A 184 -9.62 0.85 22.93
CA THR A 184 -9.07 -0.03 23.98
C THR A 184 -9.80 -1.35 24.11
N GLY A 185 -11.01 -1.47 23.54
CA GLY A 185 -11.82 -2.68 23.61
C GLY A 185 -13.18 -2.54 22.94
N PHE A 186 -13.97 -3.59 23.06
CA PHE A 186 -15.32 -3.69 22.51
C PHE A 186 -16.25 -4.37 23.50
N LYS A 187 -17.46 -3.82 23.69
CA LYS A 187 -18.56 -4.58 24.32
C LYS A 187 -19.34 -5.29 23.23
N ARG A 188 -19.68 -6.54 23.51
CA ARG A 188 -20.44 -7.42 22.60
C ARG A 188 -21.74 -7.87 23.30
N ASP A 189 -22.76 -8.10 22.50
CA ASP A 189 -23.99 -8.75 22.98
C ASP A 189 -23.82 -10.28 23.10
N GLY A 190 -24.87 -10.96 23.52
CA GLY A 190 -24.86 -12.42 23.68
C GLY A 190 -24.72 -13.21 22.36
N LYS A 191 -24.79 -12.54 21.20
CA LYS A 191 -24.56 -13.12 19.86
C LYS A 191 -23.18 -12.77 19.29
N GLY A 192 -22.39 -11.96 20.00
CA GLY A 192 -21.06 -11.54 19.58
C GLY A 192 -21.02 -10.25 18.74
N ALA A 193 -22.16 -9.61 18.47
CA ALA A 193 -22.19 -8.32 17.79
C ALA A 193 -21.66 -7.20 18.71
N ILE A 194 -20.88 -6.28 18.15
CA ILE A 194 -20.32 -5.13 18.87
C ILE A 194 -21.43 -4.12 19.10
N THR A 195 -21.65 -3.78 20.39
CA THR A 195 -22.66 -2.79 20.82
C THR A 195 -22.03 -1.46 21.22
N GLU A 196 -20.74 -1.48 21.59
CA GLU A 196 -20.04 -0.29 22.07
C GLU A 196 -18.53 -0.41 21.77
N VAL A 197 -17.93 0.66 21.28
CA VAL A 197 -16.47 0.82 21.16
C VAL A 197 -15.95 1.51 22.40
N GLU A 198 -15.04 0.87 23.11
CA GLU A 198 -14.39 1.41 24.30
C GLU A 198 -13.13 2.18 23.90
N THR A 199 -12.95 3.37 24.47
CA THR A 199 -11.78 4.22 24.18
C THR A 199 -11.19 4.82 25.46
N ASP A 200 -9.97 5.34 25.36
CA ASP A 200 -9.30 6.09 26.45
C ASP A 200 -9.94 7.46 26.73
N LYS A 201 -10.92 7.89 25.94
CA LYS A 201 -11.65 9.18 26.08
C LYS A 201 -13.16 9.01 26.35
N GLY A 202 -13.60 7.80 26.63
CA GLY A 202 -15.01 7.44 26.82
C GLY A 202 -15.49 6.48 25.74
N ASN A 203 -16.68 5.94 25.94
CA ASN A 203 -17.23 4.88 25.10
C ASN A 203 -18.26 5.42 24.13
N VAL A 204 -18.39 4.76 22.97
CA VAL A 204 -19.36 5.11 21.93
C VAL A 204 -20.19 3.88 21.57
N LYS A 205 -21.50 3.95 21.77
CA LYS A 205 -22.42 2.91 21.27
C LYS A 205 -22.52 3.00 19.77
N CYS A 206 -22.60 1.86 19.08
CA CYS A 206 -22.68 1.82 17.63
C CYS A 206 -23.45 0.60 17.11
N ASP A 207 -23.92 0.71 15.86
CA ASP A 207 -24.58 -0.38 15.16
C ASP A 207 -23.58 -1.19 14.33
N GLN A 208 -22.55 -0.54 13.77
CA GLN A 208 -21.51 -1.19 12.96
C GLN A 208 -20.14 -0.57 13.21
N VAL A 209 -19.10 -1.42 13.06
CA VAL A 209 -17.70 -1.02 13.16
C VAL A 209 -16.98 -1.36 11.85
N ILE A 210 -16.14 -0.45 11.38
CA ILE A 210 -15.24 -0.64 10.24
C ILE A 210 -13.82 -0.44 10.73
N VAL A 211 -12.97 -1.45 10.53
CA VAL A 211 -11.58 -1.45 10.99
C VAL A 211 -10.65 -1.25 9.79
N GLY A 212 -9.98 -0.08 9.74
CA GLY A 212 -9.01 0.28 8.70
C GLY A 212 -7.71 0.81 9.31
N VAL A 213 -7.09 0.04 10.20
CA VAL A 213 -5.98 0.46 11.07
C VAL A 213 -4.59 0.10 10.55
N GLY A 214 -4.47 -0.40 9.31
CA GLY A 214 -3.18 -0.75 8.72
C GLY A 214 -2.34 -1.69 9.60
N PRO A 215 -1.07 -1.35 9.92
CA PRO A 215 -0.17 -2.24 10.67
C PRO A 215 -0.65 -2.63 12.07
N TRP A 216 -1.60 -1.88 12.64
CA TRP A 216 -2.17 -2.16 13.97
C TRP A 216 -3.34 -3.14 13.94
N VAL A 217 -3.66 -3.74 12.78
CA VAL A 217 -4.79 -4.68 12.65
C VAL A 217 -4.71 -5.82 13.65
N ARG A 218 -3.51 -6.33 13.95
CA ARG A 218 -3.30 -7.38 14.95
C ARG A 218 -3.75 -6.96 16.36
N SER A 219 -3.61 -5.69 16.73
CA SER A 219 -4.07 -5.20 18.04
C SER A 219 -5.59 -5.26 18.15
N ILE A 220 -6.31 -4.83 17.13
CA ILE A 220 -7.78 -4.92 17.09
C ILE A 220 -8.23 -6.38 16.98
N TRP A 221 -7.53 -7.20 16.22
CA TRP A 221 -7.77 -8.64 16.11
C TRP A 221 -7.78 -9.35 17.46
N LYS A 222 -6.78 -9.04 18.29
CA LYS A 222 -6.69 -9.57 19.67
C LYS A 222 -7.79 -9.06 20.60
N MET A 223 -8.23 -7.80 20.45
CA MET A 223 -9.35 -7.25 21.24
C MET A 223 -10.67 -7.99 20.95
N LEU A 224 -10.77 -8.70 19.84
CA LEU A 224 -11.93 -9.52 19.45
C LEU A 224 -11.72 -11.02 19.69
N ASP A 225 -10.64 -11.40 20.38
CA ASP A 225 -10.27 -12.80 20.68
C ASP A 225 -10.12 -13.67 19.41
N LEU A 226 -9.73 -13.06 18.28
CA LEU A 226 -9.52 -13.78 17.03
C LEU A 226 -8.15 -14.49 17.03
N PRO A 227 -8.02 -15.63 16.33
CA PRO A 227 -6.84 -16.48 16.43
C PRO A 227 -5.61 -15.87 15.72
N ASP A 228 -4.45 -15.85 16.40
CA ASP A 228 -3.16 -15.43 15.82
C ASP A 228 -2.59 -16.44 14.80
N ALA A 229 -3.10 -17.69 14.78
CA ALA A 229 -2.74 -18.72 13.83
C ALA A 229 -3.98 -19.42 13.28
N ILE A 230 -3.93 -19.81 12.04
CA ILE A 230 -5.05 -20.41 11.30
C ILE A 230 -4.61 -21.66 10.56
N SER A 231 -5.58 -22.49 10.15
CA SER A 231 -5.36 -23.59 9.22
C SER A 231 -5.56 -23.12 7.79
N ILE A 232 -4.63 -23.42 6.91
CA ILE A 232 -4.66 -23.04 5.51
C ILE A 232 -4.63 -24.28 4.63
N LYS A 233 -5.58 -24.39 3.70
CA LYS A 233 -5.50 -25.38 2.64
C LYS A 233 -4.56 -24.86 1.54
N GLY A 234 -3.40 -25.49 1.42
CA GLY A 234 -2.39 -25.13 0.43
C GLY A 234 -2.79 -25.49 -1.01
N LYS A 235 -2.04 -24.99 -1.98
CA LYS A 235 -2.20 -25.31 -3.41
C LYS A 235 -1.92 -26.80 -3.71
N ASP A 236 -1.16 -27.46 -2.84
CA ASP A 236 -0.90 -28.91 -2.86
C ASP A 236 -2.08 -29.75 -2.36
N GLY A 237 -3.17 -29.10 -1.95
CA GLY A 237 -4.37 -29.72 -1.38
C GLY A 237 -4.25 -30.12 0.07
N LYS A 238 -3.08 -29.96 0.71
CA LYS A 238 -2.86 -30.28 2.13
C LYS A 238 -3.33 -29.15 3.02
N VAL A 239 -3.70 -29.50 4.24
CA VAL A 239 -4.00 -28.53 5.30
C VAL A 239 -2.73 -28.30 6.12
N HIS A 240 -2.31 -27.05 6.18
CA HIS A 240 -1.20 -26.58 7.00
C HIS A 240 -1.78 -25.95 8.26
N GLU A 241 -1.50 -26.59 9.41
CA GLU A 241 -1.98 -26.14 10.71
C GLU A 241 -1.05 -25.11 11.34
N ASN A 242 -1.62 -24.27 12.23
CA ASN A 242 -0.87 -23.30 13.00
C ASN A 242 -0.05 -22.30 12.17
N VAL A 243 -0.54 -21.95 10.99
CA VAL A 243 0.08 -20.91 10.15
C VAL A 243 -0.16 -19.55 10.80
N PRO A 244 0.89 -18.76 11.10
CA PRO A 244 0.70 -17.42 11.67
C PRO A 244 -0.17 -16.55 10.75
N MET A 245 -1.23 -15.97 11.31
CA MET A 245 -2.14 -15.09 10.56
C MET A 245 -1.40 -13.83 10.10
N TRP A 246 -0.53 -13.27 10.95
CA TRP A 246 0.17 -12.05 10.71
C TRP A 246 1.66 -12.29 10.48
N VAL A 247 2.19 -11.70 9.39
CA VAL A 247 3.61 -11.67 9.06
C VAL A 247 4.03 -10.21 9.01
N PHE A 248 5.20 -9.91 9.58
CA PHE A 248 5.71 -8.54 9.63
C PHE A 248 6.91 -8.37 8.70
N TRP A 249 6.89 -7.27 7.94
CA TRP A 249 7.96 -6.87 7.04
C TRP A 249 8.39 -5.45 7.35
N SER A 250 9.68 -5.20 7.32
CA SER A 250 10.23 -3.85 7.28
C SER A 250 10.19 -3.34 5.84
N LEU A 251 9.46 -2.26 5.63
CA LEU A 251 9.36 -1.57 4.36
C LEU A 251 10.48 -0.54 4.29
N GLN A 252 11.45 -0.74 3.41
CA GLN A 252 12.63 0.10 3.29
C GLN A 252 12.41 1.17 2.22
N GLU A 253 12.36 2.42 2.65
CA GLU A 253 12.23 3.59 1.78
C GLU A 253 13.19 4.68 2.23
N GLY A 254 13.60 5.56 1.31
CA GLY A 254 14.52 6.65 1.57
C GLY A 254 14.30 7.82 0.63
N THR A 255 14.92 8.94 0.95
CA THR A 255 14.83 10.18 0.18
C THR A 255 16.21 10.69 -0.18
N LEU A 256 16.40 11.02 -1.46
CA LEU A 256 17.56 11.74 -1.95
C LEU A 256 17.22 13.22 -2.04
N GLY A 257 17.93 14.08 -1.31
CA GLY A 257 17.67 15.53 -1.19
C GLY A 257 18.17 16.32 -2.40
N VAL A 258 17.63 16.03 -3.57
CA VAL A 258 17.81 16.80 -4.80
C VAL A 258 16.51 17.53 -5.11
N ASP A 259 16.54 18.52 -6.00
CA ASP A 259 15.30 19.16 -6.47
C ASP A 259 14.40 18.09 -7.11
N PRO A 260 13.09 18.02 -6.81
CA PRO A 260 12.17 17.08 -7.47
C PRO A 260 12.17 17.19 -9.00
N ASP A 261 12.43 18.40 -9.54
CA ASP A 261 12.57 18.63 -10.96
C ASP A 261 13.83 17.99 -11.59
N TYR A 262 14.77 17.57 -10.77
CA TYR A 262 15.98 16.86 -11.19
C TYR A 262 15.69 15.58 -11.98
N GLN A 263 14.52 15.00 -11.75
CA GLN A 263 14.10 13.75 -12.39
C GLN A 263 13.22 13.96 -13.64
N LYS A 264 13.02 15.18 -14.13
CA LYS A 264 12.22 15.44 -15.34
C LYS A 264 12.68 14.63 -16.53
N THR A 265 11.70 14.26 -17.37
CA THR A 265 11.90 13.59 -18.65
C THR A 265 12.53 14.53 -19.67
N ASN A 266 12.94 13.98 -20.82
CA ASN A 266 13.57 14.75 -21.91
C ASN A 266 12.72 15.92 -22.43
N ASP A 267 11.38 15.82 -22.32
CA ASP A 267 10.42 16.87 -22.69
C ASP A 267 10.00 17.77 -21.51
N GLY A 268 10.71 17.67 -20.39
CA GLY A 268 10.51 18.53 -19.22
C GLY A 268 9.32 18.17 -18.34
N LYS A 269 8.65 17.02 -18.58
CA LYS A 269 7.51 16.56 -17.77
C LYS A 269 7.98 15.77 -16.56
N MET A 270 7.08 15.58 -15.58
CA MET A 270 7.29 14.64 -14.50
C MET A 270 7.37 13.22 -15.05
N PRO A 271 8.34 12.41 -14.60
CA PRO A 271 8.48 11.03 -15.06
C PRO A 271 7.39 10.14 -14.51
N PRO A 272 7.09 9.01 -15.16
CA PRO A 272 6.38 7.91 -14.52
C PRO A 272 7.18 7.42 -13.30
N VAL A 273 6.51 6.71 -12.40
CA VAL A 273 7.23 5.95 -11.36
C VAL A 273 8.14 4.94 -12.04
N ILE A 274 9.39 4.92 -11.65
CA ILE A 274 10.38 3.97 -12.16
C ILE A 274 10.54 2.83 -11.16
N HIS A 275 10.32 1.61 -11.61
CA HIS A 275 10.58 0.39 -10.83
C HIS A 275 11.51 -0.50 -11.65
N VAL A 276 12.65 -0.82 -11.10
CA VAL A 276 13.66 -1.66 -11.73
C VAL A 276 13.91 -2.88 -10.87
N ASP A 277 13.75 -4.05 -11.46
CA ASP A 277 14.24 -5.31 -10.92
C ASP A 277 15.31 -5.83 -11.86
N THR A 278 16.41 -6.37 -11.34
CA THR A 278 17.50 -6.88 -12.17
C THR A 278 18.34 -7.94 -11.44
N ASP A 279 19.01 -8.77 -12.22
CA ASP A 279 20.01 -9.73 -11.79
C ASP A 279 21.46 -9.28 -12.13
N ALA A 280 21.60 -8.09 -12.68
CA ALA A 280 22.91 -7.50 -12.95
C ALA A 280 23.65 -7.17 -11.63
N PRO A 281 24.96 -7.40 -11.52
CA PRO A 281 25.74 -6.99 -10.36
C PRO A 281 25.63 -5.48 -10.09
N LEU A 282 25.39 -5.12 -8.84
CA LEU A 282 25.38 -3.74 -8.39
C LEU A 282 26.71 -3.39 -7.75
N TYR A 283 27.34 -2.33 -8.21
CA TYR A 283 28.57 -1.78 -7.66
C TYR A 283 28.29 -0.45 -6.96
N SER A 284 29.04 -0.21 -5.90
CA SER A 284 29.01 1.04 -5.15
C SER A 284 29.31 2.25 -6.04
N ASP A 285 28.47 3.26 -5.97
CA ASP A 285 28.76 4.54 -6.63
C ASP A 285 29.88 5.31 -5.96
N VAL A 286 30.19 5.02 -4.69
CA VAL A 286 31.22 5.71 -3.91
C VAL A 286 32.64 5.17 -4.18
N ASP A 287 32.82 3.86 -4.05
CA ASP A 287 34.16 3.22 -4.08
C ASP A 287 34.30 2.11 -5.12
N LYS A 288 33.26 1.86 -5.91
CA LYS A 288 33.19 0.83 -6.96
C LYS A 288 33.32 -0.61 -6.46
N SER A 289 33.20 -0.84 -5.14
CA SER A 289 33.14 -2.19 -4.58
C SER A 289 31.81 -2.88 -4.96
N LEU A 290 31.81 -4.21 -4.94
CA LEU A 290 30.60 -4.98 -5.19
C LEU A 290 29.63 -4.82 -4.01
N VAL A 291 28.44 -4.28 -4.27
CA VAL A 291 27.33 -4.17 -3.30
C VAL A 291 26.57 -5.50 -3.22
N THR A 292 26.18 -6.03 -4.39
CA THR A 292 25.51 -7.34 -4.49
C THR A 292 25.63 -7.91 -5.91
N ASP A 293 25.75 -9.22 -5.98
CA ASP A 293 25.67 -10.03 -7.20
C ASP A 293 24.38 -10.88 -7.25
N LYS A 294 23.45 -10.63 -6.29
CA LYS A 294 22.15 -11.28 -6.22
C LYS A 294 21.07 -10.40 -6.83
N LEU A 295 19.91 -10.99 -7.03
CA LEU A 295 18.71 -10.26 -7.46
C LEU A 295 18.42 -9.07 -6.54
N TRP A 296 18.15 -7.92 -7.15
CA TRP A 296 17.79 -6.71 -6.42
C TRP A 296 16.78 -5.88 -7.22
N GLY A 297 16.07 -5.01 -6.53
CA GLY A 297 15.12 -4.10 -7.15
C GLY A 297 14.95 -2.83 -6.34
N ILE A 298 14.65 -1.76 -7.04
CA ILE A 298 14.34 -0.45 -6.48
C ILE A 298 13.15 0.16 -7.21
N TYR A 299 12.49 1.08 -6.53
CA TYR A 299 11.56 2.01 -7.18
C TYR A 299 11.84 3.44 -6.71
N TYR A 300 11.51 4.42 -7.54
CA TYR A 300 11.71 5.83 -7.21
C TYR A 300 10.81 6.75 -8.05
N LYS A 301 10.57 7.94 -7.51
CA LYS A 301 9.75 9.00 -8.11
C LYS A 301 10.14 10.35 -7.53
N PRO A 302 9.80 11.48 -8.19
CA PRO A 302 9.89 12.80 -7.57
C PRO A 302 9.08 12.84 -6.27
N ASP A 303 9.59 13.56 -5.28
CA ASP A 303 8.95 13.68 -3.98
C ASP A 303 8.80 15.13 -3.54
N PHE A 304 7.56 15.54 -3.28
CA PHE A 304 7.21 16.88 -2.86
C PHE A 304 6.90 16.98 -1.35
N HIS A 305 6.92 15.87 -0.64
CA HIS A 305 6.69 15.84 0.81
C HIS A 305 7.99 16.06 1.57
N PHE A 306 8.98 15.20 1.36
CA PHE A 306 10.32 15.37 1.97
C PHE A 306 11.25 16.23 1.12
N GLY A 307 10.89 16.48 -0.12
CA GLY A 307 11.65 17.28 -1.09
C GLY A 307 12.82 16.52 -1.69
N GLY A 308 12.67 16.04 -2.92
CA GLY A 308 13.73 15.34 -3.64
C GLY A 308 13.24 14.21 -4.51
N VAL A 309 13.93 13.09 -4.43
CA VAL A 309 13.54 11.80 -5.03
C VAL A 309 13.35 10.80 -3.91
N GLN A 310 12.14 10.27 -3.78
CA GLN A 310 11.83 9.22 -2.81
C GLN A 310 11.69 7.88 -3.52
N GLY A 311 12.12 6.84 -2.86
CA GLY A 311 11.95 5.49 -3.36
C GLY A 311 12.27 4.45 -2.31
N GLY A 312 12.18 3.19 -2.72
CA GLY A 312 12.41 2.08 -1.84
C GLY A 312 13.16 0.95 -2.54
N ALA A 313 13.49 -0.03 -1.75
CA ALA A 313 14.01 -1.31 -2.20
C ALA A 313 13.15 -2.43 -1.64
N MET A 314 13.52 -3.66 -1.93
CA MET A 314 12.84 -4.85 -1.44
C MET A 314 12.66 -4.82 0.08
N PRO A 315 11.43 -5.05 0.60
CA PRO A 315 11.22 -5.24 2.02
C PRO A 315 11.86 -6.56 2.50
N PHE A 316 12.18 -6.65 3.78
CA PHE A 316 12.65 -7.90 4.38
C PHE A 316 11.84 -8.25 5.63
N LYS A 317 11.76 -9.54 5.91
CA LYS A 317 11.02 -10.07 7.05
C LYS A 317 11.68 -9.61 8.35
N VAL A 318 10.88 -9.14 9.30
CA VAL A 318 11.35 -8.77 10.64
C VAL A 318 11.76 -10.04 11.39
N LYS A 319 12.94 -10.01 12.03
CA LYS A 319 13.53 -11.15 12.77
C LYS A 319 12.99 -11.19 14.21
N ALA A 320 11.69 -11.17 14.38
CA ALA A 320 11.06 -11.27 15.70
C ALA A 320 9.85 -12.20 15.63
N ALA A 321 9.50 -12.85 16.75
CA ALA A 321 8.24 -13.56 16.86
C ALA A 321 7.08 -12.58 16.75
N THR A 322 5.99 -12.97 16.08
CA THR A 322 4.87 -12.06 15.75
C THR A 322 4.23 -11.40 16.98
N ASP A 323 4.25 -12.09 18.12
CA ASP A 323 3.76 -11.55 19.40
C ASP A 323 4.67 -10.49 20.03
N LYS A 324 5.92 -10.42 19.59
CA LYS A 324 6.95 -9.48 20.10
C LYS A 324 7.20 -8.29 19.19
N VAL A 325 6.71 -8.32 17.94
CA VAL A 325 6.87 -7.19 17.01
C VAL A 325 6.12 -5.97 17.54
N LYS A 326 6.83 -4.85 17.66
CA LYS A 326 6.28 -3.57 18.14
C LYS A 326 6.06 -2.63 16.95
N VAL A 327 4.81 -2.21 16.79
CA VAL A 327 4.42 -1.23 15.78
C VAL A 327 4.38 0.20 16.35
N ASP A 328 4.32 0.34 17.68
CA ASP A 328 4.43 1.61 18.39
C ASP A 328 5.77 1.72 19.15
N PRO A 329 6.50 2.82 18.97
CA PRO A 329 6.27 3.94 18.05
C PRO A 329 6.41 3.49 16.59
N TYR A 330 5.73 4.17 15.65
CA TYR A 330 5.75 3.82 14.23
C TYR A 330 6.88 4.57 13.52
N GLY A 331 7.56 3.86 12.61
CA GLY A 331 8.67 4.42 11.83
C GLY A 331 10.04 4.24 12.49
N PRO A 332 11.01 5.15 12.29
CA PRO A 332 12.42 4.98 12.69
C PRO A 332 12.67 4.74 14.19
N GLU A 333 11.74 5.13 15.04
CA GLU A 333 11.82 4.92 16.49
C GLU A 333 11.39 3.51 16.93
N SER A 334 10.81 2.72 16.01
CA SER A 334 10.45 1.34 16.30
C SER A 334 11.71 0.46 16.40
N PRO A 335 11.82 -0.43 17.40
CA PRO A 335 12.96 -1.33 17.52
C PRO A 335 13.03 -2.38 16.40
N ASP A 336 11.93 -2.60 15.68
CA ASP A 336 11.81 -3.55 14.57
C ASP A 336 11.91 -2.87 13.20
N PHE A 337 12.05 -1.54 13.17
CA PHE A 337 12.28 -0.78 11.96
C PHE A 337 13.77 -0.83 11.58
N VAL A 338 14.08 -1.24 10.35
CA VAL A 338 15.47 -1.53 9.94
C VAL A 338 15.75 -0.86 8.60
N VAL A 339 15.83 0.46 8.59
CA VAL A 339 16.37 1.23 7.46
C VAL A 339 17.61 1.95 7.94
N GLY A 340 18.76 1.56 7.44
CA GLY A 340 20.06 2.06 7.88
C GLY A 340 20.95 2.51 6.72
N ASP A 341 22.22 2.74 7.05
CA ASP A 341 23.21 3.21 6.09
C ASP A 341 23.44 2.19 4.93
N ASP A 342 23.27 0.90 5.21
CA ASP A 342 23.37 -0.16 4.20
C ASP A 342 22.27 0.00 3.11
N PHE A 343 21.03 0.34 3.54
CA PHE A 343 19.96 0.64 2.59
C PHE A 343 20.31 1.89 1.77
N ALA A 344 20.74 2.98 2.43
CA ALA A 344 21.11 4.21 1.74
C ALA A 344 22.19 3.97 0.69
N HIS A 345 23.22 3.20 1.05
CA HIS A 345 24.31 2.85 0.16
C HIS A 345 23.84 2.04 -1.06
N MET A 346 23.06 0.99 -0.82
CA MET A 346 22.48 0.16 -1.88
C MET A 346 21.57 0.97 -2.80
N TRP A 347 20.61 1.70 -2.22
CA TRP A 347 19.57 2.39 -3.00
C TRP A 347 20.15 3.53 -3.85
N VAL A 348 21.07 4.35 -3.30
CA VAL A 348 21.68 5.45 -4.08
C VAL A 348 22.61 4.90 -5.15
N SER A 349 23.35 3.82 -4.88
CA SER A 349 24.15 3.14 -5.92
C SER A 349 23.27 2.56 -7.02
N ALA A 350 22.08 2.05 -6.67
CA ALA A 350 21.11 1.55 -7.64
C ALA A 350 20.47 2.68 -8.47
N LEU A 351 20.22 3.85 -7.90
CA LEU A 351 19.82 5.04 -8.66
C LEU A 351 20.89 5.41 -9.69
N ALA A 352 22.17 5.45 -9.28
CA ALA A 352 23.31 5.71 -10.17
C ALA A 352 23.45 4.64 -11.26
N PHE A 353 23.20 3.36 -10.95
CA PHE A 353 23.15 2.29 -11.96
C PHE A 353 22.09 2.55 -13.03
N CYS A 354 20.94 3.08 -12.63
CA CYS A 354 19.84 3.34 -13.56
C CYS A 354 20.06 4.59 -14.41
N GLN A 355 20.50 5.70 -13.79
CA GLN A 355 20.58 7.01 -14.44
C GLN A 355 21.86 7.75 -14.06
N LYS A 356 22.59 8.23 -15.05
CA LYS A 356 23.86 8.94 -14.86
C LYS A 356 23.76 10.17 -13.95
N ARG A 357 22.62 10.88 -13.96
CA ARG A 357 22.39 12.06 -13.12
C ARG A 357 22.50 11.78 -11.62
N PHE A 358 22.34 10.55 -11.19
CA PHE A 358 22.44 10.16 -9.79
C PHE A 358 23.85 9.74 -9.35
N GLU A 359 24.83 9.68 -10.26
CA GLU A 359 26.21 9.42 -9.90
C GLU A 359 26.74 10.51 -8.95
N GLY A 360 27.45 10.11 -7.89
CA GLY A 360 28.03 11.01 -6.88
C GLY A 360 27.01 11.68 -5.95
N GLN A 361 25.75 11.26 -5.93
CA GLN A 361 24.72 11.92 -5.13
C GLN A 361 24.56 11.34 -3.70
N MET A 362 25.36 10.34 -3.31
CA MET A 362 25.31 9.77 -1.95
C MET A 362 25.30 10.81 -0.81
N PRO A 363 26.09 11.90 -0.85
CA PRO A 363 26.08 12.92 0.19
C PRO A 363 24.73 13.66 0.36
N LYS A 364 23.82 13.54 -0.61
CA LYS A 364 22.48 14.15 -0.58
C LYS A 364 21.42 13.23 -0.01
N TYR A 365 21.76 12.00 0.40
CA TYR A 365 20.80 11.14 1.08
C TYR A 365 20.31 11.79 2.38
N LYS A 366 19.01 11.80 2.57
CA LYS A 366 18.36 12.35 3.77
C LYS A 366 17.94 11.20 4.69
N LYS A 367 18.20 11.33 5.98
CA LYS A 367 17.67 10.43 7.02
C LYS A 367 16.25 10.83 7.42
N GLU A 368 15.36 10.92 6.44
CA GLU A 368 13.95 11.23 6.69
C GLU A 368 13.20 10.00 7.20
N PRO A 369 12.12 10.17 7.97
CA PRO A 369 11.31 9.06 8.49
C PRO A 369 10.50 8.42 7.36
N SER A 370 11.15 7.60 6.57
CA SER A 370 10.64 6.94 5.38
C SER A 370 10.75 5.44 5.54
N GLY A 371 9.74 4.69 5.07
CA GLY A 371 9.60 3.26 5.35
C GLY A 371 8.88 2.97 6.67
N GLY A 372 8.71 1.71 7.03
CA GLY A 372 7.99 1.32 8.25
C GLY A 372 7.76 -0.18 8.37
N ILE A 373 6.99 -0.58 9.38
CA ILE A 373 6.61 -1.98 9.60
C ILE A 373 5.24 -2.23 8.96
N GLY A 374 5.18 -3.19 8.03
CA GLY A 374 3.94 -3.72 7.46
C GLY A 374 3.48 -4.98 8.20
N CYS A 375 2.16 -5.14 8.37
CA CYS A 375 1.54 -6.32 8.97
C CYS A 375 0.67 -7.01 7.92
N PHE A 376 1.07 -8.22 7.52
CA PHE A 376 0.52 -8.94 6.38
C PHE A 376 -0.25 -10.18 6.83
N THR A 377 -1.18 -10.60 6.00
CA THR A 377 -1.84 -11.91 6.11
C THR A 377 -0.89 -13.05 5.74
N ALA A 378 -1.32 -14.28 5.95
CA ALA A 378 -0.51 -15.46 5.70
C ALA A 378 -0.09 -15.66 4.23
N ASP A 379 -0.90 -15.20 3.27
CA ASP A 379 -0.58 -15.24 1.84
C ASP A 379 -0.10 -13.88 1.29
N SER A 380 0.15 -12.90 2.17
CA SER A 380 0.57 -11.53 1.85
C SER A 380 -0.44 -10.69 1.07
N PHE A 381 -1.67 -11.17 0.86
CA PHE A 381 -2.75 -10.42 0.22
C PHE A 381 -3.79 -9.95 1.23
N PRO A 382 -4.47 -8.82 0.98
CA PRO A 382 -5.43 -8.26 1.92
C PRO A 382 -6.60 -9.21 2.22
N VAL A 383 -7.24 -8.99 3.36
CA VAL A 383 -8.53 -9.58 3.72
C VAL A 383 -9.55 -8.47 3.92
N PHE A 384 -10.66 -8.58 3.22
CA PHE A 384 -11.81 -7.68 3.33
C PHE A 384 -13.02 -8.53 3.74
N ASP A 385 -13.32 -8.59 5.06
CA ASP A 385 -14.37 -9.50 5.55
C ASP A 385 -14.96 -9.04 6.89
N ARG A 386 -16.04 -9.68 7.30
CA ARG A 386 -16.66 -9.52 8.61
C ARG A 386 -16.14 -10.59 9.57
N PHE A 387 -15.64 -10.16 10.74
CA PHE A 387 -15.15 -11.04 11.81
C PHE A 387 -16.02 -11.02 13.07
N ALA A 388 -17.00 -10.15 13.13
CA ALA A 388 -18.20 -10.22 13.94
C ALA A 388 -19.36 -9.84 13.03
N GLU A 389 -20.60 -10.12 13.44
CA GLU A 389 -21.79 -9.85 12.62
C GLU A 389 -21.82 -8.42 12.05
N ASN A 390 -21.37 -7.45 12.86
CA ASN A 390 -21.35 -6.03 12.54
C ASN A 390 -19.96 -5.38 12.55
N ALA A 391 -18.88 -6.16 12.44
CA ALA A 391 -17.51 -5.64 12.36
C ALA A 391 -16.84 -6.03 11.03
N TYR A 392 -16.60 -5.03 10.20
CA TYR A 392 -15.92 -5.18 8.91
C TYR A 392 -14.44 -4.81 9.03
N PHE A 393 -13.56 -5.69 8.56
CA PHE A 393 -12.11 -5.48 8.56
C PHE A 393 -11.56 -5.25 7.17
N ILE A 394 -10.72 -4.25 7.05
CA ILE A 394 -9.85 -4.00 5.91
C ILE A 394 -8.43 -4.29 6.40
N ALA A 395 -8.05 -5.57 6.35
CA ALA A 395 -6.77 -6.06 6.84
C ALA A 395 -5.74 -6.03 5.72
N ASP A 396 -5.09 -4.88 5.59
CA ASP A 396 -4.04 -4.64 4.60
C ASP A 396 -3.11 -3.53 5.08
N SER A 397 -1.81 -3.73 4.95
CA SER A 397 -0.80 -2.76 5.38
C SER A 397 0.32 -2.50 4.37
N ASN A 398 0.44 -3.28 3.31
CA ASN A 398 1.43 -3.05 2.26
C ASN A 398 0.84 -2.39 1.01
N HIS A 399 -0.31 -2.88 0.59
CA HIS A 399 -0.96 -2.38 -0.62
C HIS A 399 -1.82 -1.14 -0.33
N GLY A 400 -2.04 -0.82 0.94
CA GLY A 400 -3.06 0.09 1.45
C GLY A 400 -3.07 1.45 0.76
N TYR A 401 -1.93 2.10 0.66
CA TYR A 401 -1.86 3.45 0.11
C TYR A 401 -2.45 3.55 -1.31
N LYS A 402 -2.13 2.59 -2.17
CA LYS A 402 -2.63 2.58 -3.55
C LYS A 402 -4.10 2.19 -3.69
N MET A 403 -4.68 1.56 -2.67
CA MET A 403 -6.03 0.98 -2.70
C MET A 403 -7.14 1.92 -2.17
N ILE A 404 -7.08 3.20 -2.52
CA ILE A 404 -8.13 4.19 -2.15
C ILE A 404 -9.54 3.73 -2.54
N GLY A 405 -9.68 3.00 -3.65
CA GLY A 405 -10.96 2.50 -4.15
C GLY A 405 -11.61 1.42 -3.28
N VAL A 406 -10.84 0.74 -2.41
CA VAL A 406 -11.38 -0.29 -1.51
C VAL A 406 -12.45 0.27 -0.58
N GLY A 407 -12.28 1.49 -0.07
CA GLY A 407 -13.28 2.12 0.79
C GLY A 407 -14.65 2.26 0.14
N LYS A 408 -14.70 2.54 -1.17
CA LYS A 408 -15.96 2.55 -1.92
C LYS A 408 -16.60 1.17 -1.96
N LEU A 409 -15.84 0.15 -2.31
CA LEU A 409 -16.34 -1.22 -2.41
C LEU A 409 -16.84 -1.74 -1.06
N VAL A 410 -16.14 -1.42 0.02
CA VAL A 410 -16.55 -1.77 1.39
C VAL A 410 -17.81 -1.02 1.80
N ALA A 411 -17.93 0.26 1.46
CA ALA A 411 -19.14 1.04 1.72
C ALA A 411 -20.36 0.47 0.94
N ASP A 412 -20.14 0.06 -0.30
CA ASP A 412 -21.16 -0.57 -1.14
C ASP A 412 -21.61 -1.91 -0.52
N ASP A 413 -20.68 -2.76 -0.07
CA ASP A 413 -20.97 -4.04 0.59
C ASP A 413 -21.73 -3.87 1.92
N ILE A 414 -21.33 -2.88 2.74
CA ILE A 414 -22.01 -2.54 4.01
C ILE A 414 -23.46 -2.07 3.74
N CYS A 415 -23.69 -1.35 2.67
CA CYS A 415 -25.02 -0.88 2.27
C CYS A 415 -25.87 -1.96 1.59
N GLY A 416 -25.37 -3.19 1.45
CA GLY A 416 -26.07 -4.32 0.83
C GLY A 416 -26.09 -4.31 -0.69
N MET A 417 -25.23 -3.51 -1.33
CA MET A 417 -25.07 -3.49 -2.79
C MET A 417 -24.16 -4.62 -3.29
N GLY A 418 -23.36 -5.21 -2.39
CA GLY A 418 -22.38 -6.25 -2.67
C GLY A 418 -21.20 -5.73 -3.50
N ASP A 419 -20.09 -6.49 -3.53
CA ASP A 419 -19.00 -6.20 -4.45
C ASP A 419 -18.21 -7.45 -4.83
N GLU A 420 -18.24 -7.77 -6.13
CA GLU A 420 -17.54 -8.92 -6.68
C GLU A 420 -16.01 -8.79 -6.61
N LEU A 421 -15.48 -7.56 -6.64
CA LEU A 421 -14.04 -7.33 -6.58
C LEU A 421 -13.47 -7.66 -5.19
N LEU A 422 -14.29 -7.62 -4.13
CA LEU A 422 -13.87 -8.01 -2.78
C LEU A 422 -13.93 -9.52 -2.53
N ARG A 423 -14.72 -10.26 -3.31
CA ARG A 423 -14.94 -11.70 -3.10
C ARG A 423 -13.65 -12.54 -3.07
N PRO A 424 -12.66 -12.34 -3.96
CA PRO A 424 -11.40 -13.09 -3.93
C PRO A 424 -10.55 -12.84 -2.68
N PHE A 425 -10.86 -11.77 -1.92
CA PHE A 425 -10.13 -11.36 -0.73
C PHE A 425 -10.84 -11.74 0.58
N ARG A 426 -11.92 -12.53 0.52
CA ARG A 426 -12.59 -13.05 1.71
C ARG A 426 -11.68 -14.00 2.49
N PHE A 427 -11.84 -14.00 3.80
CA PHE A 427 -11.04 -14.83 4.71
C PHE A 427 -11.22 -16.32 4.45
N SER A 428 -12.41 -16.74 4.00
CA SER A 428 -12.73 -18.12 3.67
C SER A 428 -11.79 -18.77 2.65
N ARG A 429 -11.07 -17.93 1.83
CA ARG A 429 -10.10 -18.43 0.84
C ARG A 429 -9.02 -19.31 1.45
N PHE A 430 -8.65 -19.08 2.71
CA PHE A 430 -7.64 -19.87 3.41
C PHE A 430 -8.12 -21.31 3.65
N ALA A 431 -9.34 -21.48 4.16
CA ALA A 431 -9.94 -22.80 4.39
C ALA A 431 -10.32 -23.50 3.09
N GLU A 432 -10.74 -22.74 2.07
CA GLU A 432 -11.17 -23.28 0.77
C GLU A 432 -10.00 -23.64 -0.16
N GLY A 433 -8.78 -23.21 0.16
CA GLY A 433 -7.61 -23.40 -0.70
C GLY A 433 -7.62 -22.52 -1.95
N LYS A 434 -8.37 -21.40 -1.92
CA LYS A 434 -8.47 -20.42 -3.02
C LYS A 434 -7.45 -19.30 -2.85
N LEU A 435 -6.20 -19.66 -2.55
CA LEU A 435 -5.11 -18.72 -2.38
C LEU A 435 -4.79 -18.01 -3.70
N HIS A 436 -4.36 -16.76 -3.61
CA HIS A 436 -3.92 -16.02 -4.80
C HIS A 436 -2.73 -16.71 -5.48
N PRO A 437 -2.65 -16.67 -6.83
CA PRO A 437 -1.50 -17.23 -7.53
C PRO A 437 -0.23 -16.47 -7.17
N THR A 438 0.87 -17.18 -7.02
CA THR A 438 2.21 -16.60 -6.89
C THR A 438 2.84 -16.45 -8.27
N SER A 439 3.64 -15.42 -8.47
CA SER A 439 4.42 -15.26 -9.70
C SER A 439 5.47 -16.36 -9.82
N ASN A 440 5.94 -16.60 -11.05
CA ASN A 440 7.08 -17.49 -11.31
C ASN A 440 8.41 -16.76 -11.18
N SER A 441 8.38 -15.46 -10.99
CA SER A 441 9.54 -14.62 -10.81
C SER A 441 10.34 -15.04 -9.56
N PRO A 442 11.67 -15.03 -9.64
CA PRO A 442 12.51 -15.24 -8.46
C PRO A 442 12.50 -14.05 -7.51
N PHE A 443 11.93 -12.92 -7.89
CA PHE A 443 11.79 -11.75 -7.04
C PHE A 443 10.63 -11.94 -6.07
N PRO A 444 10.88 -11.93 -4.75
CA PRO A 444 9.88 -12.29 -3.75
C PRO A 444 8.72 -11.28 -3.61
N TRP A 445 8.83 -10.12 -4.23
CA TRP A 445 7.83 -9.03 -4.15
C TRP A 445 7.00 -8.83 -5.43
N SER A 446 7.23 -9.61 -6.45
CA SER A 446 6.54 -9.53 -7.75
C SER A 446 5.28 -10.41 -7.79
#